data_886f0c1936db86c7da4902b593bfd13c
#
_entry.id   886f0c1936db86c7da4902b593bfd13c
#
_cell.length_a   1.000
_cell.length_b   1.000
_cell.length_c   1.000
_cell.angle_alpha   90.00
_cell.angle_beta   90.00
_cell.angle_gamma   90.00
#
_symmetry.space_group_name_H-M   'P 1'
#
loop_
_entity.id
_entity.type
_entity.pdbx_description
1 polymer ?
#
loop_
_entity_poly.entity_id
_entity_poly.type
_entity_poly.pdbx_seq_one_letter_code
_entity_poly.pdbx_strand_id
1 'polypeptide(L)'
;MEKDNELKERWKGLRDELSFKQKLVWDILSPQEREETHKFAEDYKKFLNTAKTEREAVAEIIRLAEKEGYVSLEEMMARGKKLRPGNKVYAVNHDKNLALIIIGKEQAWKSLNLIGSHLDAPRLDLKPAPLYEDQGIAFLKTHYYGGIKKYHWVSHPLAIHGVVIKQTGEKINIQIGESDNDPVFVITDLLPHLSKEQLKKKLGEAVTGEALNILAGTLPFEEKEAVERVKLALLELLQLKYGIKEEDLISSELELVPATRAKDVGLDRSMVGAYGQDDRICAFTSMRALLGCQNPVHTSIALFVDKEEIGSTGNTGMKARFLENTVAELLYLITGDYDEIYCRKALANAKALSADVSAGIDPGWEGTHDKHNAARLGKGIVITKYTGSGGKYSTSDANAEFVAYVRRIFNENKIVWQTGELGKVDQGGGGTIAQFMARYGMNVLDCGPALLSMHAPIEISHKADIYMCYRAYQAFFNS
;
A
#
# COMPACT_ATOMS: atom_id res chain seq x y z
N MET A 1 -7.61 -15.54 -55.69
CA MET A 1 -6.36 -15.68 -54.89
C MET A 1 -5.62 -14.37 -54.66
N GLU A 2 -5.27 -13.59 -55.72
CA GLU A 2 -4.60 -12.28 -55.52
C GLU A 2 -5.46 -11.27 -54.72
N LYS A 3 -6.72 -11.05 -55.14
CA LYS A 3 -7.66 -10.18 -54.41
C LYS A 3 -7.90 -10.58 -52.96
N ASP A 4 -7.88 -11.89 -52.66
CA ASP A 4 -8.03 -12.37 -51.27
C ASP A 4 -6.79 -12.08 -50.43
N ASN A 5 -5.60 -12.13 -51.07
CA ASN A 5 -4.35 -11.75 -50.38
C ASN A 5 -4.26 -10.21 -50.11
N GLU A 6 -4.63 -9.40 -51.09
CA GLU A 6 -4.67 -7.93 -50.91
C GLU A 6 -5.66 -7.51 -49.81
N LEU A 7 -6.84 -8.12 -49.76
CA LEU A 7 -7.79 -7.88 -48.67
C LEU A 7 -7.25 -8.31 -47.30
N LYS A 8 -6.55 -9.47 -47.25
CA LYS A 8 -5.91 -9.95 -46.01
C LYS A 8 -4.79 -9.03 -45.55
N GLU A 9 -3.96 -8.51 -46.43
CA GLU A 9 -2.91 -7.57 -46.08
C GLU A 9 -3.50 -6.24 -45.63
N ARG A 10 -4.54 -5.76 -46.33
CA ARG A 10 -5.22 -4.50 -45.97
C ARG A 10 -5.87 -4.58 -44.57
N TRP A 11 -6.62 -5.65 -44.26
CA TRP A 11 -7.24 -5.72 -42.93
C TRP A 11 -6.23 -5.91 -41.80
N LYS A 12 -5.12 -6.61 -42.05
CA LYS A 12 -4.02 -6.73 -41.11
C LYS A 12 -3.42 -5.33 -40.84
N GLY A 13 -3.11 -4.59 -41.90
CA GLY A 13 -2.59 -3.22 -41.79
C GLY A 13 -3.52 -2.30 -40.99
N LEU A 14 -4.82 -2.28 -41.34
CA LEU A 14 -5.82 -1.50 -40.60
C LEU A 14 -5.97 -1.93 -39.15
N ARG A 15 -5.95 -3.24 -38.88
CA ARG A 15 -5.99 -3.74 -37.51
C ARG A 15 -4.75 -3.34 -36.72
N ASP A 16 -3.58 -3.38 -37.36
CA ASP A 16 -2.31 -3.01 -36.72
C ASP A 16 -2.23 -1.52 -36.42
N GLU A 17 -2.79 -0.69 -37.29
CA GLU A 17 -2.83 0.76 -37.17
C GLU A 17 -3.91 1.26 -36.20
N LEU A 18 -5.13 0.72 -36.27
CA LEU A 18 -6.30 1.26 -35.62
C LEU A 18 -6.66 0.60 -34.28
N SER A 19 -6.20 -0.64 -34.04
CA SER A 19 -6.57 -1.37 -32.82
C SER A 19 -5.55 -1.18 -31.72
N PHE A 20 -6.02 -0.90 -30.49
CA PHE A 20 -5.16 -0.95 -29.32
C PHE A 20 -4.75 -2.41 -29.02
N LYS A 21 -3.45 -2.68 -29.05
CA LYS A 21 -2.89 -3.99 -28.74
C LYS A 21 -2.26 -3.98 -27.36
N GLN A 22 -2.83 -4.76 -26.46
CA GLN A 22 -2.18 -5.02 -25.17
C GLN A 22 -0.89 -5.83 -25.39
N LYS A 23 0.23 -5.29 -24.90
CA LYS A 23 1.55 -5.95 -24.99
C LYS A 23 1.80 -6.79 -23.72
N LEU A 24 2.57 -7.86 -23.85
CA LEU A 24 3.18 -8.50 -22.69
C LEU A 24 4.48 -7.75 -22.34
N VAL A 25 4.68 -7.45 -21.07
CA VAL A 25 5.90 -6.76 -20.63
C VAL A 25 7.13 -7.58 -20.99
N TRP A 26 7.09 -8.90 -20.76
CA TRP A 26 8.19 -9.80 -21.07
C TRP A 26 8.61 -9.82 -22.56
N ASP A 27 7.68 -9.52 -23.48
CA ASP A 27 7.99 -9.49 -24.93
C ASP A 27 8.81 -8.28 -25.34
N ILE A 28 8.75 -7.18 -24.55
CA ILE A 28 9.42 -5.93 -24.89
C ILE A 28 10.71 -5.69 -24.07
N LEU A 29 10.87 -6.38 -22.94
CA LEU A 29 12.08 -6.24 -22.12
C LEU A 29 13.27 -6.92 -22.81
N SER A 30 14.37 -6.17 -22.92
CA SER A 30 15.66 -6.73 -23.29
C SER A 30 16.16 -7.74 -22.25
N PRO A 31 17.12 -8.61 -22.59
CA PRO A 31 17.71 -9.56 -21.63
C PRO A 31 18.22 -8.87 -20.36
N GLN A 32 18.86 -7.71 -20.48
CA GLN A 32 19.34 -6.92 -19.35
C GLN A 32 18.19 -6.41 -18.49
N GLU A 33 17.12 -5.83 -19.09
CA GLU A 33 15.96 -5.35 -18.35
C GLU A 33 15.20 -6.49 -17.65
N ARG A 34 15.22 -7.71 -18.19
CA ARG A 34 14.66 -8.90 -17.51
C ARG A 34 15.45 -9.22 -16.24
N GLU A 35 16.77 -9.17 -16.28
CA GLU A 35 17.62 -9.37 -15.10
C GLU A 35 17.38 -8.27 -14.06
N GLU A 36 17.33 -7.01 -14.49
CA GLU A 36 16.98 -5.87 -13.62
C GLU A 36 15.61 -6.03 -12.98
N THR A 37 14.62 -6.53 -13.73
CA THR A 37 13.28 -6.83 -13.22
C THR A 37 13.32 -7.84 -12.08
N HIS A 38 14.07 -8.93 -12.23
CA HIS A 38 14.23 -9.91 -11.15
C HIS A 38 14.95 -9.32 -9.94
N LYS A 39 16.03 -8.58 -10.15
CA LYS A 39 16.75 -7.91 -9.05
C LYS A 39 15.87 -6.88 -8.33
N PHE A 40 15.10 -6.09 -9.07
CA PHE A 40 14.18 -5.12 -8.50
C PHE A 40 13.10 -5.80 -7.63
N ALA A 41 12.58 -6.95 -8.08
CA ALA A 41 11.65 -7.75 -7.30
C ALA A 41 12.26 -8.36 -6.04
N GLU A 42 13.56 -8.71 -6.02
CA GLU A 42 14.25 -9.13 -4.79
C GLU A 42 14.34 -7.99 -3.77
N ASP A 43 14.63 -6.76 -4.21
CA ASP A 43 14.63 -5.59 -3.32
C ASP A 43 13.22 -5.28 -2.81
N TYR A 44 12.21 -5.44 -3.65
CA TYR A 44 10.81 -5.30 -3.24
C TYR A 44 10.41 -6.33 -2.17
N LYS A 45 10.77 -7.60 -2.33
CA LYS A 45 10.51 -8.63 -1.31
C LYS A 45 11.19 -8.31 0.03
N LYS A 46 12.41 -7.74 0.01
CA LYS A 46 13.08 -7.28 1.24
C LYS A 46 12.29 -6.15 1.91
N PHE A 47 11.82 -5.18 1.12
CA PHE A 47 10.98 -4.10 1.62
C PHE A 47 9.71 -4.62 2.29
N LEU A 48 8.97 -5.53 1.64
CA LEU A 48 7.76 -6.14 2.18
C LEU A 48 8.00 -6.91 3.49
N ASN A 49 9.16 -7.58 3.62
CA ASN A 49 9.51 -8.30 4.85
C ASN A 49 9.88 -7.37 6.00
N THR A 50 10.33 -6.15 5.72
CA THR A 50 10.71 -5.15 6.73
C THR A 50 9.54 -4.23 7.10
N ALA A 51 8.67 -3.95 6.14
CA ALA A 51 7.59 -2.96 6.24
C ALA A 51 6.22 -3.65 6.27
N LYS A 52 5.90 -4.34 7.35
CA LYS A 52 4.60 -5.02 7.51
C LYS A 52 3.50 -4.15 8.11
N THR A 53 3.87 -3.02 8.71
CA THR A 53 2.96 -2.00 9.21
C THR A 53 3.27 -0.64 8.59
N GLU A 54 2.34 0.31 8.69
CA GLU A 54 2.56 1.67 8.17
C GLU A 54 3.74 2.36 8.87
N ARG A 55 3.93 2.14 10.20
CA ARG A 55 5.07 2.70 10.93
C ARG A 55 6.41 2.13 10.47
N GLU A 56 6.46 0.83 10.24
CA GLU A 56 7.66 0.16 9.71
C GLU A 56 7.96 0.61 8.28
N ALA A 57 6.92 0.79 7.46
CA ALA A 57 7.06 1.30 6.09
C ALA A 57 7.63 2.72 6.07
N VAL A 58 7.12 3.63 6.92
CA VAL A 58 7.66 4.98 7.05
C VAL A 58 9.12 4.94 7.49
N ALA A 59 9.46 4.15 8.52
CA ALA A 59 10.83 4.04 9.02
C ALA A 59 11.80 3.50 7.94
N GLU A 60 11.40 2.48 7.20
CA GLU A 60 12.22 1.89 6.13
C GLU A 60 12.39 2.85 4.94
N ILE A 61 11.34 3.56 4.54
CA ILE A 61 11.41 4.56 3.46
C ILE A 61 12.36 5.70 3.86
N ILE A 62 12.27 6.21 5.10
CA ILE A 62 13.19 7.26 5.62
C ILE A 62 14.63 6.74 5.60
N ARG A 63 14.87 5.54 6.12
CA ARG A 63 16.21 4.92 6.13
C ARG A 63 16.82 4.82 4.73
N LEU A 64 16.01 4.49 3.72
CA LEU A 64 16.44 4.43 2.33
C LEU A 64 16.66 5.83 1.73
N ALA A 65 15.79 6.79 2.04
CA ALA A 65 15.88 8.16 1.57
C ALA A 65 17.10 8.91 2.13
N GLU A 66 17.40 8.74 3.41
CA GLU A 66 18.58 9.36 4.05
C GLU A 66 19.89 8.91 3.42
N LYS A 67 20.00 7.65 2.97
CA LYS A 67 21.14 7.14 2.20
C LYS A 67 21.32 7.86 0.86
N GLU A 68 20.23 8.38 0.29
CA GLU A 68 20.23 9.16 -0.95
C GLU A 68 20.28 10.68 -0.71
N GLY A 69 20.59 11.08 0.54
CA GLY A 69 20.82 12.48 0.92
C GLY A 69 19.58 13.30 1.21
N TYR A 70 18.44 12.65 1.50
CA TYR A 70 17.27 13.35 2.01
C TYR A 70 17.49 13.78 3.46
N VAL A 71 16.98 14.95 3.82
CA VAL A 71 17.02 15.51 5.17
C VAL A 71 15.63 15.89 5.65
N SER A 72 15.41 15.90 6.96
CA SER A 72 14.11 16.27 7.53
C SER A 72 13.73 17.71 7.18
N LEU A 73 12.50 17.92 6.72
CA LEU A 73 11.93 19.24 6.46
C LEU A 73 11.82 20.04 7.77
N GLU A 74 11.45 19.40 8.88
CA GLU A 74 11.40 20.00 10.21
C GLU A 74 12.77 20.53 10.65
N GLU A 75 13.86 19.77 10.42
CA GLU A 75 15.22 20.27 10.67
C GLU A 75 15.59 21.46 9.79
N MET A 76 15.18 21.47 8.53
CA MET A 76 15.40 22.60 7.63
C MET A 76 14.67 23.85 8.14
N MET A 77 13.41 23.69 8.59
CA MET A 77 12.62 24.75 9.22
C MET A 77 13.29 25.30 10.49
N ALA A 78 13.66 24.40 11.42
CA ALA A 78 14.29 24.77 12.69
C ALA A 78 15.62 25.53 12.49
N ARG A 79 16.36 25.22 11.42
CA ARG A 79 17.64 25.89 11.08
C ARG A 79 17.47 27.14 10.20
N GLY A 80 16.24 27.49 9.79
CA GLY A 80 15.97 28.61 8.89
C GLY A 80 16.66 28.50 7.53
N LYS A 81 16.92 27.27 7.04
CA LYS A 81 17.62 27.03 5.79
C LYS A 81 16.67 27.11 4.61
N LYS A 82 16.99 27.93 3.62
CA LYS A 82 16.24 28.02 2.36
C LYS A 82 16.42 26.78 1.50
N LEU A 83 15.34 26.36 0.87
CA LEU A 83 15.35 25.29 -0.15
C LEU A 83 15.66 25.85 -1.54
N ARG A 84 16.42 25.07 -2.32
CA ARG A 84 16.83 25.39 -3.68
C ARG A 84 16.56 24.20 -4.60
N PRO A 85 16.47 24.39 -5.93
CA PRO A 85 16.36 23.29 -6.88
C PRO A 85 17.40 22.21 -6.62
N GLY A 86 16.98 20.93 -6.63
CA GLY A 86 17.80 19.77 -6.35
C GLY A 86 17.88 19.39 -4.87
N ASN A 87 17.41 20.21 -3.92
CA ASN A 87 17.35 19.80 -2.52
C ASN A 87 16.33 18.66 -2.34
N LYS A 88 16.71 17.70 -1.52
CA LYS A 88 15.94 16.51 -1.17
C LYS A 88 15.52 16.59 0.30
N VAL A 89 14.23 16.59 0.55
CA VAL A 89 13.71 16.67 1.92
C VAL A 89 12.58 15.65 2.15
N TYR A 90 12.33 15.30 3.40
CA TYR A 90 11.18 14.51 3.79
C TYR A 90 10.42 15.15 4.95
N ALA A 91 9.10 14.99 4.94
CA ALA A 91 8.22 15.38 6.04
C ALA A 91 7.52 14.15 6.61
N VAL A 92 7.35 14.09 7.93
CA VAL A 92 6.73 12.97 8.65
C VAL A 92 5.55 13.45 9.46
N ASN A 93 4.49 12.66 9.57
CA ASN A 93 3.35 12.91 10.42
C ASN A 93 3.01 11.68 11.25
N HIS A 94 3.16 11.76 12.57
CA HIS A 94 2.86 10.68 13.54
C HIS A 94 3.52 9.33 13.27
N ASP A 95 4.66 9.29 12.58
CA ASP A 95 5.35 8.07 12.11
C ASP A 95 4.48 7.16 11.21
N LYS A 96 3.40 7.68 10.61
CA LYS A 96 2.45 6.93 9.79
C LYS A 96 2.22 7.51 8.39
N ASN A 97 2.53 8.81 8.22
CA ASN A 97 2.57 9.45 6.91
C ASN A 97 3.96 9.96 6.62
N LEU A 98 4.29 9.99 5.36
CA LEU A 98 5.56 10.49 4.88
C LEU A 98 5.37 11.18 3.52
N ALA A 99 6.10 12.28 3.30
CA ALA A 99 6.29 12.87 1.99
C ALA A 99 7.79 12.93 1.69
N LEU A 100 8.24 12.32 0.60
CA LEU A 100 9.57 12.51 0.03
C LEU A 100 9.48 13.57 -1.07
N ILE A 101 10.40 14.51 -1.10
CA ILE A 101 10.30 15.68 -1.97
C ILE A 101 11.66 16.01 -2.57
N ILE A 102 11.68 16.28 -3.88
CA ILE A 102 12.81 16.92 -4.58
C ILE A 102 12.34 18.26 -5.12
N ILE A 103 13.04 19.32 -4.77
CA ILE A 103 12.72 20.67 -5.22
C ILE A 103 13.10 20.79 -6.71
N GLY A 104 12.11 21.15 -7.53
CA GLY A 104 12.27 21.36 -8.97
C GLY A 104 12.89 22.69 -9.35
N LYS A 105 13.23 22.84 -10.64
CA LYS A 105 13.77 24.09 -11.20
C LYS A 105 12.69 25.16 -11.37
N GLU A 106 11.47 24.75 -11.69
CA GLU A 106 10.32 25.63 -11.84
C GLU A 106 9.72 26.00 -10.47
N GLN A 107 9.04 27.13 -10.45
CA GLN A 107 8.35 27.61 -9.25
C GLN A 107 7.24 26.63 -8.83
N ALA A 108 7.28 26.15 -7.61
CA ALA A 108 6.38 25.09 -7.12
C ALA A 108 4.89 25.44 -7.21
N TRP A 109 4.51 26.73 -7.13
CA TRP A 109 3.11 27.14 -7.30
C TRP A 109 2.60 27.10 -8.76
N LYS A 110 3.48 26.91 -9.74
CA LYS A 110 3.08 26.73 -11.14
C LYS A 110 2.72 25.29 -11.46
N SER A 111 3.46 24.33 -10.91
CA SER A 111 3.21 22.91 -11.12
C SER A 111 3.97 22.07 -10.10
N LEU A 112 3.31 21.03 -9.58
CA LEU A 112 3.91 19.94 -8.80
C LEU A 112 3.63 18.62 -9.52
N ASN A 113 4.56 17.68 -9.48
CA ASN A 113 4.32 16.29 -9.84
C ASN A 113 4.19 15.47 -8.55
N LEU A 114 3.01 14.90 -8.31
CA LEU A 114 2.68 14.17 -7.08
C LEU A 114 2.35 12.71 -7.41
N ILE A 115 2.90 11.78 -6.66
CA ILE A 115 2.43 10.39 -6.64
C ILE A 115 2.05 10.08 -5.21
N GLY A 116 0.76 9.79 -4.97
CA GLY A 116 0.24 9.39 -3.67
C GLY A 116 -0.05 7.89 -3.63
N SER A 117 0.30 7.22 -2.53
CA SER A 117 0.03 5.82 -2.24
C SER A 117 -0.29 5.64 -0.76
N HIS A 118 -0.83 4.49 -0.36
CA HIS A 118 -1.05 4.23 1.06
C HIS A 118 -0.11 3.16 1.63
N LEU A 119 0.03 3.13 2.95
CA LEU A 119 0.94 2.25 3.67
C LEU A 119 0.23 1.21 4.52
N ASP A 120 -1.00 1.51 4.93
CA ASP A 120 -1.83 0.57 5.69
C ASP A 120 -2.31 -0.58 4.80
N ALA A 121 -2.65 -1.69 5.41
CA ALA A 121 -3.19 -2.88 4.75
C ALA A 121 -4.20 -3.56 5.68
N PRO A 122 -5.18 -4.32 5.16
CA PRO A 122 -6.14 -5.04 5.98
C PRO A 122 -5.45 -6.02 6.95
N ARG A 123 -5.86 -5.99 8.21
CA ARG A 123 -5.22 -6.72 9.31
C ARG A 123 -6.15 -6.94 10.50
N LEU A 124 -5.59 -7.42 11.60
CA LEU A 124 -6.28 -7.45 12.89
C LEU A 124 -5.53 -6.57 13.89
N ASP A 125 -6.24 -5.66 14.56
CA ASP A 125 -5.69 -4.84 15.65
C ASP A 125 -6.07 -5.43 17.00
N LEU A 126 -5.19 -5.38 18.00
CA LEU A 126 -5.58 -5.73 19.36
C LEU A 126 -6.57 -4.70 19.91
N LYS A 127 -7.61 -5.18 20.62
CA LYS A 127 -8.53 -4.32 21.36
C LYS A 127 -7.81 -3.64 22.53
N PRO A 128 -8.31 -2.51 23.07
CA PRO A 128 -7.64 -1.80 24.18
C PRO A 128 -7.45 -2.63 25.46
N ALA A 129 -8.35 -3.58 25.75
CA ALA A 129 -8.20 -4.55 26.82
C ALA A 129 -8.21 -5.97 26.19
N PRO A 130 -7.06 -6.41 25.64
CA PRO A 130 -7.06 -7.59 24.78
C PRO A 130 -6.91 -8.91 25.56
N LEU A 131 -6.15 -8.92 26.65
CA LEU A 131 -5.74 -10.15 27.34
C LEU A 131 -6.81 -10.67 28.28
N TYR A 132 -7.23 -11.93 28.08
CA TYR A 132 -8.14 -12.65 28.98
C TYR A 132 -7.77 -14.13 29.04
N GLU A 133 -8.22 -14.81 30.09
CA GLU A 133 -8.09 -16.26 30.25
C GLU A 133 -9.49 -16.90 30.26
N ASP A 134 -9.64 -18.02 29.55
CA ASP A 134 -10.82 -18.87 29.61
C ASP A 134 -10.40 -20.34 29.46
N GLN A 135 -10.97 -21.24 30.27
CA GLN A 135 -10.66 -22.69 30.30
C GLN A 135 -9.16 -23.00 30.38
N GLY A 136 -8.37 -22.18 31.09
CA GLY A 136 -6.93 -22.36 31.24
C GLY A 136 -6.11 -22.00 29.99
N ILE A 137 -6.70 -21.27 29.08
CA ILE A 137 -6.05 -20.73 27.87
C ILE A 137 -6.14 -19.21 27.92
N ALA A 138 -5.02 -18.55 27.72
CA ALA A 138 -5.01 -17.10 27.53
C ALA A 138 -5.16 -16.74 26.05
N PHE A 139 -5.95 -15.71 25.79
CA PHE A 139 -6.26 -15.17 24.48
C PHE A 139 -6.00 -13.67 24.41
N LEU A 140 -5.79 -13.18 23.17
CA LEU A 140 -5.82 -11.76 22.86
C LEU A 140 -7.02 -11.46 21.95
N LYS A 141 -7.87 -10.51 22.38
CA LYS A 141 -9.02 -10.03 21.62
C LYS A 141 -8.58 -9.10 20.52
N THR A 142 -9.15 -9.27 19.32
CA THR A 142 -8.87 -8.44 18.18
C THR A 142 -10.10 -7.73 17.63
N HIS A 143 -9.84 -6.72 16.82
CA HIS A 143 -10.81 -6.10 15.91
C HIS A 143 -10.20 -6.10 14.50
N TYR A 144 -10.91 -6.56 13.48
CA TYR A 144 -10.40 -6.50 12.13
C TYR A 144 -10.40 -5.06 11.60
N TYR A 145 -9.40 -4.76 10.77
CA TYR A 145 -9.15 -3.49 10.12
C TYR A 145 -9.28 -3.68 8.60
N GLY A 146 -10.04 -2.79 7.92
CA GLY A 146 -10.26 -2.87 6.48
C GLY A 146 -11.17 -4.01 6.03
N GLY A 147 -11.19 -4.25 4.75
CA GLY A 147 -12.08 -5.21 4.09
C GLY A 147 -11.50 -6.61 4.01
N ILE A 148 -11.66 -7.44 5.03
CA ILE A 148 -11.15 -8.83 5.05
C ILE A 148 -12.23 -9.88 4.81
N LYS A 149 -11.83 -11.01 4.22
CA LYS A 149 -12.57 -12.28 4.33
C LYS A 149 -12.08 -13.02 5.57
N LYS A 150 -12.87 -12.99 6.65
CA LYS A 150 -12.47 -13.49 7.98
C LYS A 150 -11.94 -14.93 7.99
N TYR A 151 -12.46 -15.80 7.10
CA TYR A 151 -12.00 -17.18 7.01
C TYR A 151 -10.55 -17.34 6.51
N HIS A 152 -9.96 -16.32 5.86
CA HIS A 152 -8.54 -16.36 5.48
C HIS A 152 -7.61 -16.28 6.68
N TRP A 153 -8.08 -15.76 7.81
CA TRP A 153 -7.26 -15.45 8.99
C TRP A 153 -7.23 -16.55 10.04
N VAL A 154 -8.16 -17.51 9.97
CA VAL A 154 -8.15 -18.68 10.85
C VAL A 154 -7.13 -19.72 10.36
N SER A 155 -6.52 -20.45 11.29
CA SER A 155 -5.49 -21.47 11.00
C SER A 155 -4.27 -20.95 10.21
N HIS A 156 -4.01 -19.65 10.29
CA HIS A 156 -2.88 -18.99 9.63
C HIS A 156 -1.87 -18.50 10.68
N PRO A 157 -0.54 -18.72 10.50
CA PRO A 157 0.45 -18.18 11.41
C PRO A 157 0.53 -16.66 11.29
N LEU A 158 0.42 -15.98 12.43
CA LEU A 158 0.43 -14.53 12.56
C LEU A 158 1.62 -14.08 13.42
N ALA A 159 2.07 -12.86 13.16
CA ALA A 159 3.05 -12.11 13.93
C ALA A 159 2.39 -10.88 14.57
N ILE A 160 2.91 -10.41 15.69
CA ILE A 160 2.50 -9.17 16.34
C ILE A 160 3.55 -8.10 16.07
N HIS A 161 3.12 -6.97 15.54
CA HIS A 161 3.94 -5.79 15.28
C HIS A 161 3.31 -4.56 15.90
N GLY A 162 4.11 -3.53 16.17
CA GLY A 162 3.60 -2.23 16.57
C GLY A 162 4.31 -1.61 17.74
N VAL A 163 3.59 -0.76 18.48
CA VAL A 163 4.15 0.03 19.57
C VAL A 163 3.25 -0.01 20.80
N VAL A 164 3.88 0.05 21.97
CA VAL A 164 3.23 0.31 23.25
C VAL A 164 3.81 1.59 23.82
N ILE A 165 2.96 2.54 24.20
CA ILE A 165 3.38 3.77 24.89
C ILE A 165 3.07 3.62 26.36
N LYS A 166 4.11 3.54 27.18
CA LYS A 166 3.95 3.44 28.64
C LYS A 166 3.41 4.74 29.22
N GLN A 167 2.87 4.66 30.42
CA GLN A 167 2.42 5.84 31.19
C GLN A 167 3.53 6.91 31.33
N THR A 168 4.79 6.52 31.32
CA THR A 168 5.95 7.42 31.36
C THR A 168 6.20 8.18 30.06
N GLY A 169 5.50 7.85 28.97
CA GLY A 169 5.76 8.34 27.60
C GLY A 169 6.81 7.53 26.84
N GLU A 170 7.41 6.50 27.46
CA GLU A 170 8.39 5.63 26.81
C GLU A 170 7.71 4.78 25.71
N LYS A 171 8.26 4.82 24.49
CA LYS A 171 7.79 4.03 23.32
C LYS A 171 8.54 2.71 23.27
N ILE A 172 7.82 1.62 23.33
CA ILE A 172 8.34 0.25 23.18
C ILE A 172 7.89 -0.29 21.82
N ASN A 173 8.83 -0.65 20.96
CA ASN A 173 8.55 -1.34 19.71
C ASN A 173 8.38 -2.84 19.98
N ILE A 174 7.33 -3.42 19.45
CA ILE A 174 7.02 -4.85 19.54
C ILE A 174 7.09 -5.45 18.15
N GLN A 175 7.85 -6.54 18.02
CA GLN A 175 7.89 -7.38 16.83
C GLN A 175 8.13 -8.82 17.31
N ILE A 176 7.14 -9.69 17.12
CA ILE A 176 7.18 -11.09 17.57
C ILE A 176 6.57 -11.95 16.48
N GLY A 177 7.29 -12.96 16.00
CA GLY A 177 6.83 -13.90 14.98
C GLY A 177 7.56 -13.82 13.65
N GLU A 178 8.62 -13.03 13.55
CA GLU A 178 9.39 -12.84 12.32
C GLU A 178 10.69 -13.65 12.26
N SER A 179 11.30 -13.89 13.41
CA SER A 179 12.52 -14.70 13.53
C SER A 179 12.17 -16.18 13.62
N ASP A 180 13.05 -17.05 13.14
CA ASP A 180 12.88 -18.51 13.23
C ASP A 180 12.79 -19.01 14.69
N ASN A 181 13.27 -18.23 15.66
CA ASN A 181 13.19 -18.51 17.09
C ASN A 181 11.97 -17.90 17.78
N ASP A 182 11.20 -17.07 17.09
CA ASP A 182 10.01 -16.46 17.66
C ASP A 182 8.82 -17.43 17.65
N PRO A 183 7.93 -17.34 18.67
CA PRO A 183 6.63 -18.00 18.57
C PRO A 183 5.77 -17.29 17.52
N VAL A 184 4.88 -18.05 16.87
CA VAL A 184 3.81 -17.49 16.04
C VAL A 184 2.48 -17.53 16.78
N PHE A 185 1.53 -16.73 16.33
CA PHE A 185 0.18 -16.66 16.87
C PHE A 185 -0.82 -17.26 15.89
N VAL A 186 -1.90 -17.85 16.40
CA VAL A 186 -2.91 -18.50 15.54
C VAL A 186 -4.30 -18.24 16.10
N ILE A 187 -5.26 -18.02 15.20
CA ILE A 187 -6.69 -18.11 15.50
C ILE A 187 -7.14 -19.53 15.18
N THR A 188 -7.70 -20.22 16.15
CA THR A 188 -8.21 -21.58 15.94
C THR A 188 -9.52 -21.58 15.17
N ASP A 189 -9.80 -22.68 14.46
CA ASP A 189 -11.09 -22.96 13.86
C ASP A 189 -11.63 -24.29 14.37
N LEU A 190 -12.93 -24.52 14.15
CA LEU A 190 -13.56 -25.78 14.52
C LEU A 190 -13.06 -26.94 13.66
N LEU A 191 -12.77 -28.07 14.31
CA LEU A 191 -12.46 -29.29 13.57
C LEU A 191 -13.68 -29.78 12.75
N PRO A 192 -13.47 -30.47 11.62
CA PRO A 192 -14.56 -30.88 10.73
C PRO A 192 -15.66 -31.69 11.41
N HIS A 193 -15.33 -32.51 12.40
CA HIS A 193 -16.30 -33.36 13.11
C HIS A 193 -17.31 -32.57 13.98
N LEU A 194 -16.99 -31.34 14.36
CA LEU A 194 -17.87 -30.45 15.14
C LEU A 194 -18.43 -29.29 14.33
N SER A 195 -18.06 -29.13 13.06
CA SER A 195 -18.38 -27.96 12.25
C SER A 195 -19.74 -28.02 11.52
N LYS A 196 -20.59 -29.03 11.77
CA LYS A 196 -21.85 -29.26 11.05
C LYS A 196 -22.76 -28.00 10.97
N GLU A 197 -22.88 -27.25 12.05
CA GLU A 197 -23.71 -26.03 12.08
C GLU A 197 -22.95 -24.83 11.48
N GLN A 198 -21.63 -24.76 11.62
CA GLN A 198 -20.81 -23.74 10.97
C GLN A 198 -20.88 -23.84 9.44
N LEU A 199 -20.84 -25.06 8.89
CA LEU A 199 -20.89 -25.32 7.45
C LEU A 199 -22.23 -24.93 6.78
N LYS A 200 -23.31 -24.79 7.56
CA LYS A 200 -24.62 -24.31 7.06
C LYS A 200 -24.73 -22.79 6.95
N LYS A 201 -23.81 -22.05 7.57
CA LYS A 201 -23.84 -20.59 7.57
C LYS A 201 -23.34 -20.03 6.23
N LYS A 202 -23.75 -18.81 5.90
CA LYS A 202 -23.13 -18.07 4.81
C LYS A 202 -21.66 -17.85 5.09
N LEU A 203 -20.83 -17.81 4.07
CA LEU A 203 -19.36 -17.68 4.21
C LEU A 203 -18.94 -16.50 5.11
N GLY A 204 -19.61 -15.34 4.99
CA GLY A 204 -19.32 -14.17 5.82
C GLY A 204 -19.73 -14.29 7.29
N GLU A 205 -20.56 -15.30 7.64
CA GLU A 205 -21.11 -15.56 8.97
C GLU A 205 -20.45 -16.80 9.64
N ALA A 206 -19.75 -17.62 8.85
CA ALA A 206 -19.11 -18.85 9.32
C ALA A 206 -18.00 -18.57 10.36
N VAL A 207 -17.29 -17.47 10.20
CA VAL A 207 -16.34 -16.90 11.17
C VAL A 207 -16.85 -15.52 11.54
N THR A 208 -17.13 -15.29 12.82
CA THR A 208 -17.56 -13.96 13.30
C THR A 208 -16.37 -13.09 13.67
N GLY A 209 -16.53 -11.76 13.63
CA GLY A 209 -15.45 -10.84 14.06
C GLY A 209 -15.02 -11.07 15.51
N GLU A 210 -15.98 -11.36 16.41
CA GLU A 210 -15.69 -11.65 17.83
C GLU A 210 -15.00 -13.03 18.05
N ALA A 211 -14.99 -13.91 17.04
CA ALA A 211 -14.28 -15.19 17.11
C ALA A 211 -12.81 -15.09 16.68
N LEU A 212 -12.37 -13.94 16.15
CA LEU A 212 -10.99 -13.74 15.73
C LEU A 212 -10.06 -13.45 16.92
N ASN A 213 -10.05 -14.36 17.92
CA ASN A 213 -9.21 -14.24 19.11
C ASN A 213 -7.95 -15.07 18.95
N ILE A 214 -6.81 -14.50 19.32
CA ILE A 214 -5.48 -15.08 19.16
C ILE A 214 -5.14 -15.94 20.37
N LEU A 215 -4.67 -17.17 20.16
CA LEU A 215 -4.05 -17.97 21.21
C LEU A 215 -2.77 -17.29 21.71
N ALA A 216 -2.70 -16.99 23.01
CA ALA A 216 -1.56 -16.32 23.62
C ALA A 216 -0.70 -17.25 24.48
N GLY A 217 -1.29 -18.24 25.15
CA GLY A 217 -0.54 -19.20 25.97
C GLY A 217 -1.40 -20.11 26.83
N THR A 218 -0.74 -21.10 27.44
CA THR A 218 -1.37 -22.09 28.34
C THR A 218 -0.51 -22.40 29.57
N LEU A 219 0.70 -21.83 29.66
CA LEU A 219 1.58 -22.09 30.79
C LEU A 219 1.10 -21.30 32.03
N PRO A 220 0.69 -21.97 33.14
CA PRO A 220 0.18 -21.27 34.29
C PRO A 220 1.30 -20.72 35.18
N PHE A 221 1.04 -19.64 35.89
CA PHE A 221 1.86 -19.16 36.99
C PHE A 221 2.00 -20.24 38.08
N GLU A 222 3.13 -20.32 38.76
CA GLU A 222 3.48 -21.44 39.66
C GLU A 222 2.56 -21.56 40.90
N GLU A 223 2.15 -20.40 41.46
CA GLU A 223 1.29 -20.40 42.66
C GLU A 223 -0.12 -20.92 42.33
N LYS A 224 -0.50 -22.03 43.00
CA LYS A 224 -1.75 -22.75 42.69
C LYS A 224 -3.01 -22.03 43.13
N GLU A 225 -2.93 -21.15 44.11
CA GLU A 225 -4.06 -20.37 44.63
C GLU A 225 -4.29 -19.08 43.86
N ALA A 226 -3.38 -18.73 42.93
CA ALA A 226 -3.55 -17.54 42.09
C ALA A 226 -4.74 -17.68 41.14
N VAL A 227 -5.42 -16.56 40.88
CA VAL A 227 -6.55 -16.47 39.93
C VAL A 227 -6.01 -16.09 38.55
N GLU A 228 -6.63 -16.58 37.46
CA GLU A 228 -6.21 -16.34 36.08
C GLU A 228 -4.69 -16.58 35.88
N ARG A 229 -4.23 -17.77 36.29
CA ARG A 229 -2.82 -18.13 36.35
C ARG A 229 -2.09 -18.01 35.03
N VAL A 230 -2.73 -18.35 33.92
CA VAL A 230 -2.10 -18.27 32.58
C VAL A 230 -1.97 -16.80 32.14
N LYS A 231 -3.01 -16.00 32.40
CA LYS A 231 -2.96 -14.56 32.16
C LYS A 231 -1.86 -13.90 33.00
N LEU A 232 -1.77 -14.27 34.28
CA LEU A 232 -0.75 -13.72 35.19
C LEU A 232 0.67 -14.05 34.71
N ALA A 233 0.92 -15.28 34.26
CA ALA A 233 2.22 -15.70 33.73
C ALA A 233 2.60 -14.91 32.48
N LEU A 234 1.63 -14.61 31.58
CA LEU A 234 1.88 -13.78 30.41
C LEU A 234 2.15 -12.31 30.77
N LEU A 235 1.46 -11.76 31.77
CA LEU A 235 1.74 -10.41 32.27
C LEU A 235 3.13 -10.32 32.87
N GLU A 236 3.56 -11.33 33.63
CA GLU A 236 4.93 -11.41 34.13
C GLU A 236 5.95 -11.47 33.00
N LEU A 237 5.71 -12.28 31.97
CA LEU A 237 6.56 -12.35 30.77
C LEU A 237 6.67 -10.99 30.06
N LEU A 238 5.55 -10.29 29.86
CA LEU A 238 5.53 -8.96 29.25
C LEU A 238 6.29 -7.94 30.09
N GLN A 239 6.12 -8.01 31.42
CA GLN A 239 6.84 -7.14 32.35
C GLN A 239 8.35 -7.41 32.31
N LEU A 240 8.78 -8.68 32.35
CA LEU A 240 10.20 -9.06 32.34
C LEU A 240 10.90 -8.73 31.02
N LYS A 241 10.22 -8.97 29.89
CA LYS A 241 10.83 -8.80 28.57
C LYS A 241 10.77 -7.36 28.06
N TYR A 242 9.67 -6.66 28.33
CA TYR A 242 9.40 -5.35 27.74
C TYR A 242 9.11 -4.24 28.76
N GLY A 243 9.01 -4.59 30.05
CA GLY A 243 8.61 -3.66 31.12
C GLY A 243 7.16 -3.14 30.96
N ILE A 244 6.27 -3.93 30.30
CA ILE A 244 4.89 -3.58 30.00
C ILE A 244 3.98 -4.15 31.09
N LYS A 245 3.03 -3.36 31.55
CA LYS A 245 1.91 -3.76 32.42
C LYS A 245 0.63 -3.89 31.59
N GLU A 246 -0.41 -4.51 32.16
CA GLU A 246 -1.69 -4.70 31.46
C GLU A 246 -2.31 -3.35 31.03
N GLU A 247 -2.24 -2.32 31.87
CA GLU A 247 -2.78 -0.99 31.52
C GLU A 247 -2.06 -0.31 30.34
N ASP A 248 -0.78 -0.62 30.10
CA ASP A 248 -0.02 -0.07 28.96
C ASP A 248 -0.56 -0.58 27.63
N LEU A 249 -1.25 -1.72 27.61
CA LEU A 249 -1.90 -2.25 26.41
C LEU A 249 -3.05 -1.32 25.92
N ILE A 250 -3.62 -0.49 26.79
CA ILE A 250 -4.67 0.47 26.40
C ILE A 250 -4.10 1.56 25.48
N SER A 251 -2.85 1.93 25.68
CA SER A 251 -2.11 2.89 24.86
C SER A 251 -1.14 2.20 23.88
N SER A 252 -1.58 1.10 23.29
CA SER A 252 -0.83 0.37 22.27
C SER A 252 -1.49 0.48 20.88
N GLU A 253 -0.67 0.35 19.86
CA GLU A 253 -1.07 0.07 18.48
C GLU A 253 -0.36 -1.23 18.11
N LEU A 254 -1.01 -2.36 18.38
CA LEU A 254 -0.48 -3.71 18.13
C LEU A 254 -1.31 -4.40 17.06
N GLU A 255 -0.66 -4.69 15.97
CA GLU A 255 -1.22 -5.23 14.74
C GLU A 255 -0.79 -6.69 14.56
N LEU A 256 -1.75 -7.54 14.18
CA LEU A 256 -1.48 -8.91 13.80
C LEU A 256 -1.48 -9.00 12.28
N VAL A 257 -0.35 -9.44 11.77
CA VAL A 257 -0.07 -9.57 10.36
C VAL A 257 0.40 -10.99 10.04
N PRO A 258 0.29 -11.49 8.81
CA PRO A 258 0.82 -12.80 8.46
C PRO A 258 2.32 -12.92 8.76
N ALA A 259 2.71 -13.99 9.47
CA ALA A 259 4.10 -14.29 9.79
C ALA A 259 4.91 -14.78 8.57
N THR A 260 4.26 -14.95 7.43
CA THR A 260 4.89 -15.41 6.19
C THR A 260 5.74 -14.32 5.55
N ARG A 261 6.90 -14.73 5.00
CA ARG A 261 7.76 -13.83 4.24
C ARG A 261 7.34 -13.78 2.77
N ALA A 262 7.62 -12.67 2.11
CA ALA A 262 7.47 -12.52 0.67
C ALA A 262 8.29 -13.56 -0.09
N LYS A 263 7.66 -14.25 -1.04
CA LYS A 263 8.27 -15.33 -1.84
C LYS A 263 7.93 -15.21 -3.31
N ASP A 264 8.74 -15.85 -4.14
CA ASP A 264 8.38 -16.08 -5.52
C ASP A 264 7.22 -17.07 -5.61
N VAL A 265 6.30 -16.83 -6.56
CA VAL A 265 5.15 -17.68 -6.84
C VAL A 265 5.22 -18.16 -8.30
N GLY A 266 4.78 -19.40 -8.51
CA GLY A 266 4.85 -20.10 -9.80
C GLY A 266 6.18 -20.81 -10.02
N LEU A 267 6.15 -21.85 -10.89
CA LEU A 267 7.35 -22.64 -11.21
C LEU A 267 8.42 -21.80 -11.92
N ASP A 268 7.99 -20.80 -12.69
CA ASP A 268 8.83 -19.86 -13.42
C ASP A 268 9.30 -18.67 -12.58
N ARG A 269 8.81 -18.56 -11.33
CA ARG A 269 9.16 -17.49 -10.39
C ARG A 269 8.85 -16.08 -10.91
N SER A 270 7.85 -15.94 -11.79
CA SER A 270 7.48 -14.67 -12.42
C SER A 270 6.64 -13.74 -11.52
N MET A 271 6.13 -14.27 -10.41
CA MET A 271 5.24 -13.55 -9.50
C MET A 271 5.84 -13.42 -8.11
N VAL A 272 5.30 -12.48 -7.32
CA VAL A 272 5.59 -12.29 -5.89
C VAL A 272 4.33 -12.55 -5.10
N GLY A 273 4.42 -13.40 -4.09
CA GLY A 273 3.37 -13.63 -3.11
C GLY A 273 3.77 -13.04 -1.75
N ALA A 274 2.98 -12.16 -1.21
CA ALA A 274 3.24 -11.50 0.07
C ALA A 274 1.97 -10.86 0.65
N TYR A 275 2.02 -10.53 1.94
CA TYR A 275 1.04 -9.70 2.62
C TYR A 275 1.28 -8.21 2.35
N GLY A 276 0.19 -7.46 2.22
CA GLY A 276 0.21 -6.00 2.19
C GLY A 276 0.84 -5.43 0.93
N GLN A 277 0.76 -6.13 -0.21
CA GLN A 277 1.16 -5.57 -1.49
C GLN A 277 0.22 -4.45 -1.92
N ASP A 278 -1.01 -4.50 -1.50
CA ASP A 278 -1.99 -3.42 -1.45
C ASP A 278 -1.71 -2.55 -0.20
N ASP A 279 -1.12 -1.33 -0.27
CA ASP A 279 -0.60 -0.71 -1.50
C ASP A 279 0.93 -0.47 -1.40
N ARG A 280 1.63 -1.28 -0.61
CA ARG A 280 3.11 -1.15 -0.46
C ARG A 280 3.87 -1.37 -1.77
N ILE A 281 3.23 -1.96 -2.78
CA ILE A 281 3.81 -2.08 -4.11
C ILE A 281 3.95 -0.71 -4.78
N CYS A 282 2.92 0.14 -4.70
CA CYS A 282 2.97 1.50 -5.24
C CYS A 282 3.84 2.40 -4.36
N ALA A 283 3.81 2.21 -3.04
CA ALA A 283 4.70 2.93 -2.12
C ALA A 283 6.17 2.65 -2.43
N PHE A 284 6.56 1.38 -2.60
CA PHE A 284 7.93 1.00 -2.95
C PHE A 284 8.34 1.52 -4.32
N THR A 285 7.49 1.36 -5.34
CA THR A 285 7.84 1.73 -6.71
C THR A 285 7.89 3.25 -6.91
N SER A 286 7.01 4.03 -6.26
CA SER A 286 7.05 5.50 -6.29
C SER A 286 8.23 6.06 -5.50
N MET A 287 8.54 5.50 -4.32
CA MET A 287 9.75 5.82 -3.57
C MET A 287 11.00 5.59 -4.45
N ARG A 288 11.16 4.40 -5.01
CA ARG A 288 12.33 4.06 -5.85
C ARG A 288 12.43 4.96 -7.09
N ALA A 289 11.29 5.33 -7.68
CA ALA A 289 11.23 6.26 -8.81
C ALA A 289 11.73 7.65 -8.42
N LEU A 290 11.29 8.16 -7.26
CA LEU A 290 11.73 9.47 -6.79
C LEU A 290 13.20 9.47 -6.36
N LEU A 291 13.66 8.43 -5.65
CA LEU A 291 15.07 8.30 -5.27
C LEU A 291 16.02 8.31 -6.49
N GLY A 292 15.57 7.73 -7.61
CA GLY A 292 16.31 7.73 -8.88
C GLY A 292 16.17 9.03 -9.71
N CYS A 293 15.30 9.96 -9.30
CA CYS A 293 15.09 11.21 -10.01
C CYS A 293 16.21 12.23 -9.69
N GLN A 294 16.72 12.89 -10.74
CA GLN A 294 17.78 13.90 -10.58
C GLN A 294 17.34 15.23 -11.21
N ASN A 295 17.37 16.29 -10.40
CA ASN A 295 17.11 17.66 -10.85
C ASN A 295 15.82 17.82 -11.70
N PRO A 296 14.63 17.40 -11.20
CA PRO A 296 13.40 17.47 -11.94
C PRO A 296 13.06 18.92 -12.34
N VAL A 297 12.26 19.06 -13.40
CA VAL A 297 11.77 20.36 -13.82
C VAL A 297 10.76 20.88 -12.78
N HIS A 298 9.80 20.06 -12.41
CA HIS A 298 8.79 20.38 -11.41
C HIS A 298 9.17 19.80 -10.05
N THR A 299 8.82 20.48 -8.96
CA THR A 299 8.93 19.90 -7.62
C THR A 299 8.14 18.60 -7.58
N SER A 300 8.82 17.51 -7.21
CA SER A 300 8.27 16.15 -7.25
C SER A 300 8.10 15.61 -5.86
N ILE A 301 6.93 15.04 -5.59
CA ILE A 301 6.52 14.56 -4.26
C ILE A 301 6.03 13.11 -4.38
N ALA A 302 6.63 12.20 -3.61
CA ALA A 302 6.03 10.90 -3.31
C ALA A 302 5.38 11.01 -1.92
N LEU A 303 4.06 10.90 -1.88
CA LEU A 303 3.23 11.02 -0.68
C LEU A 303 2.77 9.63 -0.25
N PHE A 304 2.97 9.31 1.02
CA PHE A 304 2.57 8.04 1.63
C PHE A 304 1.62 8.33 2.78
N VAL A 305 0.40 7.79 2.70
CA VAL A 305 -0.65 8.04 3.69
C VAL A 305 -1.09 6.76 4.39
N ASP A 306 -1.76 6.92 5.50
CA ASP A 306 -2.34 5.87 6.33
C ASP A 306 -3.88 5.89 6.20
N LYS A 307 -4.55 4.84 6.66
CA LYS A 307 -6.02 4.74 6.82
C LYS A 307 -6.81 4.74 5.51
N GLU A 308 -6.19 4.45 4.36
CA GLU A 308 -6.93 4.29 3.11
C GLU A 308 -8.02 3.22 3.26
N GLU A 309 -7.65 2.06 3.79
CA GLU A 309 -8.46 0.86 3.95
C GLU A 309 -9.68 1.02 4.85
N ILE A 310 -9.72 2.10 5.62
CA ILE A 310 -10.86 2.45 6.49
C ILE A 310 -11.45 3.83 6.15
N GLY A 311 -11.23 4.31 4.91
CA GLY A 311 -11.85 5.50 4.34
C GLY A 311 -11.11 6.80 4.58
N SER A 312 -9.79 6.78 4.80
CA SER A 312 -8.89 7.95 4.87
C SER A 312 -9.28 9.01 5.92
N THR A 313 -10.06 8.65 6.94
CA THR A 313 -10.46 9.55 8.01
C THR A 313 -9.50 9.47 9.20
N GLY A 314 -9.23 10.60 9.82
CA GLY A 314 -8.28 10.72 10.94
C GLY A 314 -7.09 11.60 10.58
N ASN A 315 -6.21 11.86 11.57
CA ASN A 315 -5.08 12.79 11.45
C ASN A 315 -3.92 12.26 10.59
N THR A 316 -3.96 11.00 10.19
CA THR A 316 -2.98 10.34 9.33
C THR A 316 -3.57 9.87 7.99
N GLY A 317 -4.90 9.93 7.79
CA GLY A 317 -5.53 9.63 6.49
C GLY A 317 -5.37 10.76 5.49
N MET A 318 -5.65 10.50 4.20
CA MET A 318 -5.54 11.50 3.12
C MET A 318 -6.48 12.71 3.32
N LYS A 319 -7.52 12.59 4.15
CA LYS A 319 -8.40 13.72 4.53
C LYS A 319 -7.75 14.71 5.49
N ALA A 320 -6.64 14.35 6.13
CA ALA A 320 -5.89 15.25 7.00
C ALA A 320 -5.13 16.32 6.19
N ARG A 321 -4.70 17.38 6.87
CA ARG A 321 -4.00 18.51 6.24
C ARG A 321 -2.51 18.31 6.05
N PHE A 322 -2.02 17.08 6.14
CA PHE A 322 -0.58 16.81 6.07
C PHE A 322 0.04 17.31 4.75
N LEU A 323 -0.57 16.97 3.60
CA LEU A 323 -0.09 17.45 2.30
C LEU A 323 -0.11 18.97 2.20
N GLU A 324 -1.22 19.61 2.63
CA GLU A 324 -1.40 21.07 2.59
C GLU A 324 -0.33 21.78 3.43
N ASN A 325 -0.12 21.32 4.68
CA ASN A 325 0.89 21.86 5.58
C ASN A 325 2.30 21.66 5.01
N THR A 326 2.62 20.49 4.50
CA THR A 326 3.92 20.20 3.87
C THR A 326 4.20 21.15 2.70
N VAL A 327 3.22 21.36 1.81
CA VAL A 327 3.38 22.30 0.68
C VAL A 327 3.54 23.74 1.16
N ALA A 328 2.82 24.16 2.21
CA ALA A 328 2.97 25.48 2.79
C ALA A 328 4.39 25.71 3.36
N GLU A 329 4.91 24.75 4.12
CA GLU A 329 6.27 24.79 4.66
C GLU A 329 7.34 24.81 3.57
N LEU A 330 7.17 24.01 2.51
CA LEU A 330 8.05 24.02 1.34
C LEU A 330 8.10 25.40 0.69
N LEU A 331 6.94 26.01 0.41
CA LEU A 331 6.85 27.32 -0.22
C LEU A 331 7.51 28.39 0.66
N TYR A 332 7.27 28.35 1.97
CA TYR A 332 7.94 29.25 2.91
C TYR A 332 9.47 29.12 2.85
N LEU A 333 10.00 27.90 2.84
CA LEU A 333 11.44 27.70 2.78
C LEU A 333 12.05 28.02 1.40
N ILE A 334 11.26 27.94 0.32
CA ILE A 334 11.71 28.33 -1.03
C ILE A 334 11.73 29.85 -1.18
N THR A 335 10.65 30.55 -0.77
CA THR A 335 10.46 31.98 -1.03
C THR A 335 10.99 32.88 0.10
N GLY A 336 10.97 32.39 1.34
CA GLY A 336 11.26 33.14 2.55
C GLY A 336 10.03 33.89 3.11
N ASP A 337 8.86 33.69 2.52
CA ASP A 337 7.57 34.26 2.93
C ASP A 337 6.45 33.27 2.69
N TYR A 338 5.33 33.41 3.41
CA TYR A 338 4.14 32.57 3.24
C TYR A 338 3.02 33.36 2.55
N ASP A 339 2.56 32.83 1.43
CA ASP A 339 1.38 33.31 0.71
C ASP A 339 0.42 32.15 0.48
N GLU A 340 -0.75 32.20 1.12
CA GLU A 340 -1.77 31.18 0.99
C GLU A 340 -2.26 31.00 -0.46
N ILE A 341 -2.26 32.06 -1.26
CA ILE A 341 -2.65 31.97 -2.68
C ILE A 341 -1.68 31.08 -3.45
N TYR A 342 -0.38 31.18 -3.15
CA TYR A 342 0.62 30.32 -3.77
C TYR A 342 0.50 28.86 -3.32
N CYS A 343 0.17 28.62 -2.06
CA CYS A 343 -0.10 27.25 -1.58
C CYS A 343 -1.30 26.62 -2.28
N ARG A 344 -2.42 27.33 -2.35
CA ARG A 344 -3.62 26.88 -3.07
C ARG A 344 -3.37 26.68 -4.55
N LYS A 345 -2.61 27.56 -5.22
CA LYS A 345 -2.22 27.39 -6.62
C LYS A 345 -1.30 26.19 -6.83
N ALA A 346 -0.33 25.97 -5.95
CA ALA A 346 0.56 24.80 -6.02
C ALA A 346 -0.25 23.50 -6.03
N LEU A 347 -1.18 23.36 -5.09
CA LEU A 347 -2.06 22.20 -5.00
C LEU A 347 -3.00 22.07 -6.18
N ALA A 348 -3.67 23.18 -6.60
CA ALA A 348 -4.63 23.14 -7.71
C ALA A 348 -3.96 22.88 -9.07
N ASN A 349 -2.73 23.34 -9.27
CA ASN A 349 -1.97 23.13 -10.50
C ASN A 349 -1.18 21.81 -10.50
N ALA A 350 -1.24 21.03 -9.41
CA ALA A 350 -0.53 19.77 -9.32
C ALA A 350 -1.07 18.74 -10.33
N LYS A 351 -0.16 17.98 -10.89
CA LYS A 351 -0.45 16.76 -11.65
C LYS A 351 -0.18 15.58 -10.74
N ALA A 352 -1.16 14.71 -10.56
CA ALA A 352 -1.07 13.66 -9.56
C ALA A 352 -1.43 12.28 -10.12
N LEU A 353 -0.68 11.27 -9.72
CA LEU A 353 -1.09 9.87 -9.82
C LEU A 353 -1.51 9.40 -8.42
N SER A 354 -2.73 8.90 -8.32
CA SER A 354 -3.17 8.09 -7.19
C SER A 354 -2.67 6.68 -7.47
N ALA A 355 -1.52 6.38 -6.91
CA ALA A 355 -0.89 5.10 -7.06
C ALA A 355 -1.57 4.12 -6.11
N ASP A 356 -2.33 3.20 -6.68
CA ASP A 356 -3.06 2.16 -5.98
C ASP A 356 -3.18 0.94 -6.89
N VAL A 357 -3.23 -0.25 -6.31
CA VAL A 357 -3.33 -1.49 -7.07
C VAL A 357 -4.69 -1.62 -7.76
N SER A 358 -4.74 -2.41 -8.81
CA SER A 358 -5.98 -2.69 -9.53
C SER A 358 -6.31 -4.18 -9.47
N ALA A 359 -7.59 -4.54 -9.36
CA ALA A 359 -8.01 -5.93 -9.33
C ALA A 359 -7.68 -6.63 -10.67
N GLY A 360 -6.74 -7.57 -10.62
CA GLY A 360 -6.42 -8.44 -11.75
C GLY A 360 -7.52 -9.47 -12.00
N ILE A 361 -7.81 -9.76 -13.26
CA ILE A 361 -8.74 -10.86 -13.60
C ILE A 361 -8.13 -12.20 -13.23
N ASP A 362 -8.82 -12.92 -12.37
CA ASP A 362 -8.50 -14.31 -12.05
C ASP A 362 -9.39 -15.24 -12.90
N PRO A 363 -8.83 -16.14 -13.73
CA PRO A 363 -9.62 -17.06 -14.52
C PRO A 363 -10.58 -17.96 -13.71
N GLY A 364 -10.24 -18.25 -12.45
CA GLY A 364 -11.13 -18.97 -11.53
C GLY A 364 -12.37 -18.18 -11.11
N TRP A 365 -12.35 -16.87 -11.24
CA TRP A 365 -13.41 -15.95 -10.81
C TRP A 365 -13.82 -14.94 -11.89
N GLU A 366 -13.51 -15.22 -13.17
CA GLU A 366 -13.72 -14.27 -14.28
C GLU A 366 -15.17 -13.78 -14.42
N GLY A 367 -16.14 -14.52 -13.89
CA GLY A 367 -17.55 -14.14 -13.86
C GLY A 367 -17.84 -12.84 -13.13
N THR A 368 -16.95 -12.35 -12.26
CA THR A 368 -17.07 -11.11 -11.50
C THR A 368 -16.49 -9.88 -12.21
N HIS A 369 -15.78 -10.06 -13.34
CA HIS A 369 -15.10 -9.00 -14.07
C HIS A 369 -15.77 -8.67 -15.41
N ASP A 370 -15.63 -7.41 -15.85
CA ASP A 370 -15.80 -7.05 -17.27
C ASP A 370 -14.53 -7.43 -18.02
N LYS A 371 -14.61 -8.47 -18.85
CA LYS A 371 -13.43 -9.01 -19.58
C LYS A 371 -12.76 -8.01 -20.53
N HIS A 372 -13.47 -6.97 -20.97
CA HIS A 372 -12.93 -5.96 -21.88
C HIS A 372 -12.15 -4.86 -21.12
N ASN A 373 -12.51 -4.59 -19.87
CA ASN A 373 -11.91 -3.55 -19.06
C ASN A 373 -11.19 -4.08 -17.80
N ALA A 374 -11.07 -5.40 -17.63
CA ALA A 374 -10.35 -5.97 -16.49
C ALA A 374 -8.83 -5.95 -16.71
N ALA A 375 -8.10 -5.56 -15.67
CA ALA A 375 -6.65 -5.62 -15.63
C ALA A 375 -6.13 -7.06 -15.67
N ARG A 376 -4.94 -7.27 -16.22
CA ARG A 376 -4.30 -8.59 -16.36
C ARG A 376 -2.86 -8.54 -15.90
N LEU A 377 -2.40 -9.60 -15.28
CA LEU A 377 -0.99 -9.77 -14.92
C LEU A 377 -0.10 -9.81 -16.17
N GLY A 378 1.09 -9.24 -16.10
CA GLY A 378 2.07 -9.22 -17.18
C GLY A 378 1.80 -8.19 -18.28
N LYS A 379 0.78 -7.33 -18.11
CA LYS A 379 0.39 -6.31 -19.10
C LYS A 379 0.78 -4.89 -18.70
N GLY A 380 1.66 -4.77 -17.72
CA GLY A 380 2.19 -3.48 -17.25
C GLY A 380 1.26 -2.73 -16.32
N ILE A 381 1.52 -1.44 -16.19
CA ILE A 381 0.76 -0.56 -15.28
C ILE A 381 -0.68 -0.37 -15.77
N VAL A 382 -1.61 -0.34 -14.84
CA VAL A 382 -3.04 -0.16 -15.12
C VAL A 382 -3.39 1.33 -15.01
N ILE A 383 -4.04 1.88 -16.01
CA ILE A 383 -4.68 3.20 -15.98
C ILE A 383 -6.15 2.98 -15.63
N THR A 384 -6.57 3.46 -14.47
CA THR A 384 -7.95 3.40 -14.01
C THR A 384 -8.55 4.79 -14.05
N LYS A 385 -9.34 5.08 -15.09
CA LYS A 385 -9.89 6.42 -15.33
C LYS A 385 -10.82 6.87 -14.20
N TYR A 386 -11.54 5.93 -13.61
CA TYR A 386 -12.42 6.12 -12.46
C TYR A 386 -12.46 4.85 -11.62
N THR A 387 -12.74 5.03 -10.35
CA THR A 387 -13.00 4.00 -9.33
C THR A 387 -14.43 4.17 -8.82
N GLY A 388 -14.68 3.90 -7.55
CA GLY A 388 -15.99 4.05 -6.93
C GLY A 388 -16.90 2.86 -7.15
N SER A 389 -18.19 3.01 -6.84
CA SER A 389 -19.17 1.93 -6.91
C SER A 389 -20.46 2.40 -7.57
N GLY A 390 -21.26 1.45 -8.08
CA GLY A 390 -22.53 1.74 -8.78
C GLY A 390 -22.34 2.76 -9.90
N GLY A 391 -22.99 3.92 -9.80
CA GLY A 391 -22.87 5.03 -10.76
C GLY A 391 -21.65 5.91 -10.54
N LYS A 392 -20.47 5.37 -10.27
CA LYS A 392 -19.21 6.08 -9.98
C LYS A 392 -19.23 6.90 -8.69
N TYR A 393 -19.93 6.43 -7.65
CA TYR A 393 -19.90 7.10 -6.36
C TYR A 393 -18.52 6.97 -5.70
N SER A 394 -18.07 8.05 -5.06
CA SER A 394 -16.77 8.11 -4.35
C SER A 394 -15.55 7.90 -5.26
N THR A 395 -15.57 8.49 -6.46
CA THR A 395 -14.46 8.47 -7.43
C THR A 395 -13.99 9.87 -7.77
N SER A 396 -12.78 9.95 -8.38
CA SER A 396 -12.23 11.17 -8.97
C SER A 396 -12.64 11.36 -10.44
N ASP A 397 -13.00 10.34 -11.20
CA ASP A 397 -13.26 10.34 -12.65
C ASP A 397 -12.35 11.31 -13.45
N ALA A 398 -11.15 10.84 -13.78
CA ALA A 398 -10.09 11.66 -14.34
C ALA A 398 -10.48 12.36 -15.66
N ASN A 399 -10.06 13.61 -15.81
CA ASN A 399 -10.28 14.39 -17.03
C ASN A 399 -9.59 13.76 -18.25
N ALA A 400 -10.25 13.79 -19.41
CA ALA A 400 -9.75 13.18 -20.64
C ALA A 400 -8.38 13.73 -21.05
N GLU A 401 -8.17 15.04 -20.89
CA GLU A 401 -6.91 15.72 -21.19
C GLU A 401 -5.76 15.21 -20.33
N PHE A 402 -6.01 14.96 -19.05
CA PHE A 402 -4.99 14.43 -18.16
C PHE A 402 -4.69 12.96 -18.43
N VAL A 403 -5.70 12.15 -18.73
CA VAL A 403 -5.51 10.77 -19.20
C VAL A 403 -4.66 10.74 -20.48
N ALA A 404 -4.93 11.63 -21.44
CA ALA A 404 -4.14 11.75 -22.67
C ALA A 404 -2.69 12.18 -22.39
N TYR A 405 -2.49 13.10 -21.45
CA TYR A 405 -1.17 13.55 -20.99
C TYR A 405 -0.35 12.37 -20.42
N VAL A 406 -0.91 11.60 -19.48
CA VAL A 406 -0.23 10.44 -18.89
C VAL A 406 0.05 9.36 -19.92
N ARG A 407 -0.92 9.03 -20.80
CA ARG A 407 -0.71 8.09 -21.92
C ARG A 407 0.44 8.51 -22.84
N ARG A 408 0.57 9.81 -23.14
CA ARG A 408 1.69 10.33 -23.94
C ARG A 408 3.02 10.05 -23.24
N ILE A 409 3.15 10.39 -21.94
CA ILE A 409 4.36 10.11 -21.17
C ILE A 409 4.72 8.62 -21.24
N PHE A 410 3.75 7.74 -21.02
CA PHE A 410 3.99 6.30 -21.02
C PHE A 410 4.44 5.80 -22.41
N ASN A 411 3.79 6.25 -23.49
CA ASN A 411 4.14 5.86 -24.85
C ASN A 411 5.54 6.35 -25.26
N GLU A 412 5.87 7.61 -24.97
CA GLU A 412 7.20 8.20 -25.25
C GLU A 412 8.33 7.48 -24.50
N ASN A 413 8.06 6.98 -23.28
CA ASN A 413 9.02 6.26 -22.47
C ASN A 413 8.93 4.71 -22.60
N LYS A 414 8.19 4.21 -23.60
CA LYS A 414 8.01 2.77 -23.87
C LYS A 414 7.48 1.99 -22.67
N ILE A 415 6.66 2.62 -21.84
CA ILE A 415 5.96 1.97 -20.74
C ILE A 415 4.81 1.14 -21.30
N VAL A 416 4.73 -0.14 -20.90
CA VAL A 416 3.57 -0.98 -21.17
C VAL A 416 2.48 -0.62 -20.18
N TRP A 417 1.30 -0.34 -20.71
CA TRP A 417 0.13 0.02 -19.91
C TRP A 417 -1.14 -0.63 -20.45
N GLN A 418 -2.12 -0.73 -19.59
CA GLN A 418 -3.45 -1.25 -19.87
C GLN A 418 -4.51 -0.42 -19.16
N THR A 419 -5.79 -0.63 -19.46
CA THR A 419 -6.90 -0.09 -18.69
C THR A 419 -7.44 -1.13 -17.72
N GLY A 420 -8.04 -0.68 -16.61
CA GLY A 420 -8.69 -1.56 -15.63
C GLY A 420 -9.89 -0.91 -14.98
N GLU A 421 -10.81 -1.75 -14.53
CA GLU A 421 -11.95 -1.41 -13.67
C GLU A 421 -12.11 -2.48 -12.59
N LEU A 422 -12.63 -2.11 -11.43
CA LEU A 422 -12.84 -3.02 -10.31
C LEU A 422 -14.17 -3.77 -10.48
N GLY A 423 -14.11 -4.89 -11.21
CA GLY A 423 -15.26 -5.78 -11.39
C GLY A 423 -16.30 -5.28 -12.40
N LYS A 424 -17.45 -5.94 -12.43
CA LYS A 424 -18.61 -5.52 -13.21
C LYS A 424 -19.36 -4.38 -12.53
N VAL A 425 -19.97 -3.50 -13.31
CA VAL A 425 -20.93 -2.49 -12.82
C VAL A 425 -21.97 -3.18 -11.93
N ASP A 426 -22.32 -2.57 -10.81
CA ASP A 426 -23.23 -3.05 -9.76
C ASP A 426 -22.72 -4.24 -8.91
N GLN A 427 -21.54 -4.82 -9.22
CA GLN A 427 -20.96 -5.93 -8.44
C GLN A 427 -19.62 -5.57 -7.81
N GLY A 428 -18.81 -4.76 -8.48
CA GLY A 428 -17.54 -4.28 -8.00
C GLY A 428 -17.60 -2.83 -7.55
N GLY A 429 -16.51 -2.35 -7.02
CA GLY A 429 -16.33 -0.95 -6.67
C GLY A 429 -15.56 -0.74 -5.38
N GLY A 430 -14.85 0.37 -5.34
CA GLY A 430 -14.09 0.87 -4.21
C GLY A 430 -13.61 2.27 -4.52
N GLY A 431 -13.37 3.09 -3.51
CA GLY A 431 -12.72 4.38 -3.66
C GLY A 431 -11.20 4.24 -3.49
N THR A 432 -10.48 5.29 -3.83
CA THR A 432 -9.04 5.43 -3.61
C THR A 432 -8.78 6.82 -3.02
N ILE A 433 -7.53 7.11 -2.67
CA ILE A 433 -7.15 8.46 -2.20
C ILE A 433 -7.34 9.54 -3.28
N ALA A 434 -7.51 9.18 -4.56
CA ALA A 434 -7.70 10.12 -5.67
C ALA A 434 -8.82 11.13 -5.42
N GLN A 435 -9.96 10.69 -4.87
CA GLN A 435 -11.08 11.58 -4.58
C GLN A 435 -10.74 12.68 -3.56
N PHE A 436 -9.81 12.41 -2.64
CA PHE A 436 -9.39 13.37 -1.62
C PHE A 436 -8.30 14.30 -2.16
N MET A 437 -7.41 13.80 -3.02
CA MET A 437 -6.45 14.62 -3.76
C MET A 437 -7.17 15.59 -4.69
N ALA A 438 -8.16 15.14 -5.43
CA ALA A 438 -8.95 15.96 -6.34
C ALA A 438 -9.68 17.15 -5.67
N ARG A 439 -9.95 17.08 -4.36
CA ARG A 439 -10.55 18.22 -3.60
C ARG A 439 -9.68 19.47 -3.58
N TYR A 440 -8.38 19.34 -3.80
CA TYR A 440 -7.47 20.46 -3.94
C TYR A 440 -7.51 21.12 -5.33
N GLY A 441 -8.31 20.53 -6.27
CA GLY A 441 -8.42 21.03 -7.64
C GLY A 441 -7.36 20.49 -8.60
N MET A 442 -6.47 19.59 -8.13
CA MET A 442 -5.42 19.00 -8.96
C MET A 442 -5.97 17.98 -9.96
N ASN A 443 -5.26 17.77 -11.06
CA ASN A 443 -5.54 16.68 -11.99
C ASN A 443 -5.04 15.37 -11.37
N VAL A 444 -5.94 14.38 -11.23
CA VAL A 444 -5.61 13.08 -10.60
C VAL A 444 -6.04 11.94 -11.53
N LEU A 445 -5.20 10.91 -11.60
CA LEU A 445 -5.48 9.65 -12.30
C LEU A 445 -5.01 8.48 -11.46
N ASP A 446 -5.89 7.46 -11.28
CA ASP A 446 -5.51 6.23 -10.60
C ASP A 446 -4.64 5.36 -11.50
N CYS A 447 -3.50 4.89 -10.97
CA CYS A 447 -2.50 4.20 -11.78
C CYS A 447 -1.57 3.31 -10.95
N GLY A 448 -1.72 1.98 -11.06
CA GLY A 448 -0.90 0.99 -10.33
C GLY A 448 -0.88 -0.37 -11.02
N PRO A 449 -0.26 -1.41 -10.42
CA PRO A 449 -0.20 -2.74 -11.03
C PRO A 449 -1.47 -3.56 -10.79
N ALA A 450 -1.66 -4.60 -11.60
CA ALA A 450 -2.68 -5.61 -11.34
C ALA A 450 -2.28 -6.53 -10.17
N LEU A 451 -3.24 -6.85 -9.29
CA LEU A 451 -3.05 -7.71 -8.14
C LEU A 451 -4.13 -8.79 -8.10
N LEU A 452 -3.76 -10.04 -7.77
CA LEU A 452 -4.71 -11.12 -7.46
C LEU A 452 -4.79 -11.31 -5.95
N SER A 453 -5.91 -11.82 -5.47
CA SER A 453 -6.16 -12.08 -4.05
C SER A 453 -5.97 -10.85 -3.16
N MET A 454 -6.29 -9.66 -3.67
CA MET A 454 -6.27 -8.40 -2.91
C MET A 454 -6.97 -8.56 -1.55
N HIS A 455 -6.41 -7.97 -0.48
CA HIS A 455 -6.86 -8.09 0.91
C HIS A 455 -6.76 -9.51 1.53
N ALA A 456 -6.13 -10.47 0.86
CA ALA A 456 -5.84 -11.76 1.48
C ALA A 456 -4.51 -11.72 2.27
N PRO A 457 -4.28 -12.65 3.19
CA PRO A 457 -2.98 -12.80 3.87
C PRO A 457 -1.79 -13.01 2.92
N ILE A 458 -2.05 -13.47 1.71
CA ILE A 458 -1.07 -13.57 0.63
C ILE A 458 -1.72 -13.04 -0.65
N GLU A 459 -1.21 -11.94 -1.14
CA GLU A 459 -1.59 -11.31 -2.40
C GLU A 459 -0.55 -11.63 -3.47
N ILE A 460 -0.93 -11.60 -4.74
CA ILE A 460 -0.07 -12.02 -5.85
C ILE A 460 0.06 -10.90 -6.87
N SER A 461 1.30 -10.45 -7.09
CA SER A 461 1.67 -9.48 -8.13
C SER A 461 2.64 -10.09 -9.14
N HIS A 462 2.77 -9.47 -10.32
CA HIS A 462 3.66 -9.90 -11.37
C HIS A 462 4.93 -9.07 -11.41
N LYS A 463 6.13 -9.70 -11.38
CA LYS A 463 7.42 -9.00 -11.29
C LYS A 463 7.63 -7.94 -12.38
N ALA A 464 7.23 -8.25 -13.61
CA ALA A 464 7.38 -7.31 -14.71
C ALA A 464 6.42 -6.10 -14.61
N ASP A 465 5.23 -6.27 -13.99
CA ASP A 465 4.30 -5.16 -13.76
C ASP A 465 4.83 -4.24 -12.64
N ILE A 466 5.43 -4.80 -11.59
CA ILE A 466 6.13 -4.04 -10.54
C ILE A 466 7.21 -3.15 -11.16
N TYR A 467 8.05 -3.74 -12.02
CA TYR A 467 9.11 -3.00 -12.69
C TYR A 467 8.58 -1.93 -13.66
N MET A 468 7.46 -2.23 -14.36
CA MET A 468 6.80 -1.25 -15.22
C MET A 468 6.20 -0.06 -14.42
N CYS A 469 5.63 -0.31 -13.24
CA CYS A 469 5.16 0.75 -12.35
C CYS A 469 6.31 1.67 -11.92
N TYR A 470 7.44 1.10 -11.50
CA TYR A 470 8.65 1.88 -11.19
C TYR A 470 9.06 2.77 -12.38
N ARG A 471 9.15 2.23 -13.58
CA ARG A 471 9.51 2.98 -14.79
C ARG A 471 8.48 4.05 -15.14
N ALA A 472 7.20 3.75 -14.99
CA ALA A 472 6.10 4.69 -15.25
C ALA A 472 6.15 5.88 -14.29
N TYR A 473 6.36 5.63 -13.01
CA TYR A 473 6.46 6.67 -11.99
C TYR A 473 7.72 7.51 -12.18
N GLN A 474 8.83 6.90 -12.57
CA GLN A 474 10.05 7.63 -12.91
C GLN A 474 9.85 8.55 -14.12
N ALA A 475 9.18 8.06 -15.18
CA ALA A 475 8.84 8.88 -16.35
C ALA A 475 7.92 10.05 -15.99
N PHE A 476 6.96 9.83 -15.10
CA PHE A 476 6.06 10.87 -14.63
C PHE A 476 6.77 11.93 -13.79
N PHE A 477 7.67 11.58 -12.87
CA PHE A 477 8.44 12.56 -12.11
C PHE A 477 9.39 13.39 -12.97
N ASN A 478 9.86 12.84 -14.10
CA ASN A 478 10.76 13.54 -15.04
C ASN A 478 10.02 14.32 -16.14
N SER A 479 8.68 14.33 -16.15
CA SER A 479 7.86 14.99 -17.18
C SER A 479 7.62 16.49 -16.94
#